data_dc96ed8e4f9f23b00797a1dbb4134867
#
_entry.id   dc96ed8e4f9f23b00797a1dbb4134867
#
_cell.length_a   1.000
_cell.length_b   1.000
_cell.length_c   1.000
_cell.angle_alpha   90.00
_cell.angle_beta   90.00
_cell.angle_gamma   90.00
#
_symmetry.space_group_name_H-M   'P 1'
#
loop_
_entity.id
_entity.type
_entity.pdbx_description
1 polymer ?
#
loop_
_entity_poly.entity_id
_entity_poly.type
_entity_poly.pdbx_seq_one_letter_code
_entity_poly.pdbx_strand_id
1 'polypeptide(L)' 'MSYHEHPRLRLEIDHEAEALMLNLGAEAYSVARQRAEEASSDEMARGWSGVAAAIGRRMGKRRPLLGYLLH' A
#
# COMPACT_ATOMS: atom_id res chain seq x y z
N MET A 1 12.89 -2.53 -21.33
CA MET A 1 11.90 -2.24 -20.92
C MET A 1 11.84 -1.61 -19.74
N SER A 2 11.22 -0.78 -19.65
CA SER A 2 11.29 -0.15 -18.54
C SER A 2 10.45 -0.66 -17.64
N TYR A 3 10.67 -0.53 -16.56
CA TYR A 3 9.88 -0.81 -15.70
C TYR A 3 9.71 0.13 -14.79
N HIS A 4 8.85 0.06 -14.02
CA HIS A 4 8.42 1.04 -13.24
C HIS A 4 9.23 1.14 -12.06
N GLU A 5 9.66 2.29 -11.77
CA GLU A 5 10.27 2.54 -10.54
C GLU A 5 9.25 2.77 -9.50
N HIS A 6 7.98 3.00 -9.85
CA HIS A 6 6.91 3.20 -8.90
C HIS A 6 5.60 2.82 -9.58
N PRO A 7 4.62 2.37 -8.85
CA PRO A 7 3.33 2.00 -9.41
C PRO A 7 2.55 3.22 -9.83
N ARG A 8 1.92 3.16 -10.99
CA ARG A 8 1.15 4.28 -11.49
C ARG A 8 -0.27 3.91 -11.83
N LEU A 9 -0.46 2.72 -12.39
CA LEU A 9 -1.78 2.31 -12.78
C LEU A 9 -2.43 1.56 -11.65
N ARG A 10 -3.75 1.61 -11.62
CA ARG A 10 -4.47 0.96 -10.56
C ARG A 10 -4.08 -0.50 -10.40
N LEU A 11 -3.91 -1.18 -11.51
CA LEU A 11 -3.52 -2.56 -11.46
C LEU A 11 -2.14 -2.73 -10.85
N GLU A 12 -1.22 -1.85 -11.19
CA GLU A 12 0.11 -1.90 -10.63
C GLU A 12 0.10 -1.60 -9.15
N ILE A 13 -0.76 -0.67 -8.75
CA ILE A 13 -0.88 -0.31 -7.35
C ILE A 13 -1.40 -1.49 -6.54
N ASP A 14 -2.43 -2.15 -7.04
CA ASP A 14 -2.99 -3.30 -6.34
C ASP A 14 -1.98 -4.43 -6.26
N HIS A 15 -1.26 -4.64 -7.33
CA HIS A 15 -0.26 -5.70 -7.37
C HIS A 15 0.84 -5.44 -6.37
N GLU A 16 1.29 -4.20 -6.31
CA GLU A 16 2.35 -3.84 -5.40
C GLU A 16 1.88 -3.95 -3.95
N ALA A 17 0.65 -3.55 -3.69
CA ALA A 17 0.10 -3.65 -2.34
C ALA A 17 0.09 -5.09 -1.88
N GLU A 18 -0.34 -5.98 -2.78
CA GLU A 18 -0.38 -7.38 -2.43
C GLU A 18 1.01 -7.95 -2.21
N ALA A 19 1.95 -7.58 -3.05
CA ALA A 19 3.31 -8.06 -2.92
C ALA A 19 3.92 -7.61 -1.60
N LEU A 20 3.69 -6.35 -1.23
CA LEU A 20 4.23 -5.87 0.02
C LEU A 20 3.60 -6.58 1.20
N MET A 21 2.30 -6.82 1.16
CA MET A 21 1.65 -7.51 2.25
C MET A 21 2.15 -8.93 2.39
N LEU A 22 2.41 -9.59 1.28
CA LEU A 22 2.90 -10.95 1.33
C LEU A 22 4.32 -11.02 1.87
N ASN A 23 5.13 -10.04 1.55
CA ASN A 23 6.51 -10.05 1.96
C ASN A 23 6.76 -9.45 3.32
N LEU A 24 6.02 -8.43 3.68
CA LEU A 24 6.29 -7.67 4.88
C LEU A 24 5.19 -7.76 5.94
N GLY A 25 4.05 -8.30 5.59
CA GLY A 25 2.98 -8.46 6.54
C GLY A 25 2.56 -7.13 7.15
N ALA A 26 2.58 -7.07 8.47
CA ALA A 26 2.08 -5.90 9.16
C ALA A 26 2.85 -4.64 8.88
N GLU A 27 4.08 -4.76 8.39
CA GLU A 27 4.87 -3.58 8.12
C GLU A 27 4.65 -3.00 6.73
N ALA A 28 3.85 -3.66 5.92
CA ALA A 28 3.66 -3.23 4.55
C ALA A 28 3.14 -1.79 4.47
N TYR A 29 2.20 -1.44 5.32
CA TYR A 29 1.62 -0.11 5.28
C TYR A 29 2.67 0.95 5.60
N SER A 30 3.45 0.72 6.64
CA SER A 30 4.48 1.68 7.02
C SER A 30 5.50 1.85 5.93
N VAL A 31 5.88 0.76 5.29
CA VAL A 31 6.87 0.84 4.22
C VAL A 31 6.33 1.63 3.04
N ALA A 32 5.07 1.39 2.67
CA ALA A 32 4.48 2.11 1.55
C ALA A 32 4.38 3.59 1.88
N ARG A 33 3.99 3.93 3.11
CA ARG A 33 3.92 5.32 3.51
C ARG A 33 5.28 5.98 3.49
N GLN A 34 6.28 5.28 3.94
CA GLN A 34 7.62 5.83 3.94
C GLN A 34 8.10 6.08 2.53
N ARG A 35 7.82 5.16 1.61
CA ARG A 35 8.23 5.38 0.23
C ARG A 35 7.53 6.56 -0.38
N ALA A 36 6.27 6.79 0.00
CA ALA A 36 5.56 7.95 -0.50
C ALA A 36 6.21 9.23 0.00
N GLU A 37 6.65 9.24 1.25
CA GLU A 37 7.28 10.41 1.81
C GLU A 37 8.66 10.68 1.24
N GLU A 38 9.35 9.63 0.85
CA GLU A 38 10.68 9.78 0.30
C GLU A 38 10.70 9.91 -1.21
N ALA A 39 9.55 9.90 -1.83
CA ALA A 39 9.47 9.96 -3.27
C ALA A 39 10.05 11.26 -3.79
N SER A 40 10.72 11.17 -4.93
CA SER A 40 11.38 12.34 -5.48
C SER A 40 10.48 13.13 -6.41
N SER A 41 9.26 12.68 -6.66
CA SER A 41 8.36 13.44 -7.50
C SER A 41 6.94 13.22 -7.02
N ASP A 42 6.05 14.13 -7.40
CA ASP A 42 4.65 14.00 -7.02
C ASP A 42 4.03 12.75 -7.59
N GLU A 43 4.44 12.39 -8.78
CA GLU A 43 3.88 11.21 -9.41
C GLU A 43 4.23 9.95 -8.63
N MET A 44 5.48 9.85 -8.21
CA MET A 44 5.90 8.72 -7.42
C MET A 44 5.20 8.73 -6.06
N ALA A 45 5.07 9.89 -5.47
CA ALA A 45 4.41 9.99 -4.18
C ALA A 45 2.97 9.54 -4.28
N ARG A 46 2.28 9.90 -5.36
CA ARG A 46 0.91 9.46 -5.53
C ARG A 46 0.82 7.96 -5.71
N GLY A 47 1.75 7.38 -6.46
CA GLY A 47 1.75 5.94 -6.65
C GLY A 47 1.89 5.20 -5.33
N TRP A 48 2.87 5.59 -4.54
CA TRP A 48 3.09 4.93 -3.27
C TRP A 48 1.99 5.22 -2.26
N SER A 49 1.40 6.43 -2.32
CA SER A 49 0.27 6.72 -1.47
C SER A 49 -0.91 5.83 -1.85
N GLY A 50 -1.08 5.55 -3.14
CA GLY A 50 -2.12 4.64 -3.58
C GLY A 50 -1.88 3.24 -3.05
N VAL A 51 -0.63 2.80 -3.02
CA VAL A 51 -0.29 1.49 -2.48
C VAL A 51 -0.62 1.45 -0.99
N ALA A 52 -0.25 2.50 -0.26
CA ALA A 52 -0.55 2.54 1.17
C ALA A 52 -2.04 2.52 1.40
N ALA A 53 -2.81 3.25 0.61
CA ALA A 53 -4.25 3.27 0.76
C ALA A 53 -4.84 1.89 0.47
N ALA A 54 -4.33 1.21 -0.54
CA ALA A 54 -4.82 -0.13 -0.86
C ALA A 54 -4.52 -1.10 0.28
N ILE A 55 -3.33 -1.00 0.85
CA ILE A 55 -2.98 -1.86 1.97
C ILE A 55 -3.88 -1.56 3.16
N GLY A 56 -4.10 -0.27 3.42
CA GLY A 56 -4.95 0.12 4.53
C GLY A 56 -6.36 -0.44 4.40
N ARG A 57 -6.91 -0.40 3.18
CA ARG A 57 -8.24 -0.94 2.98
C ARG A 57 -8.28 -2.44 3.22
N ARG A 58 -7.25 -3.14 2.79
CA ARG A 58 -7.21 -4.58 2.99
C ARG A 58 -7.07 -4.93 4.45
N MET A 59 -6.23 -4.21 5.15
CA MET A 59 -6.07 -4.45 6.57
C MET A 59 -7.32 -4.08 7.33
N GLY A 60 -7.97 -3.00 6.91
CA GLY A 60 -9.20 -2.58 7.55
C GLY A 60 -10.29 -3.60 7.41
N LYS A 61 -10.34 -4.29 6.29
CA LYS A 61 -11.35 -5.30 6.11
C LYS A 61 -11.21 -6.46 7.06
N ARG A 62 -10.00 -6.68 7.51
CA ARG A 62 -9.80 -7.79 8.44
C ARG A 62 -10.09 -7.40 9.86
N ARG A 63 -10.12 -6.10 10.14
CA ARG A 63 -10.30 -5.66 11.50
C ARG A 63 -11.73 -5.51 11.96
N PRO A 64 -12.68 -5.32 11.08
CA PRO A 64 -14.04 -5.06 11.54
C PRO A 64 -14.59 -6.09 12.49
N LEU A 65 -14.21 -7.35 12.28
CA LEU A 65 -14.72 -8.36 13.17
C LEU A 65 -14.27 -8.15 14.58
N LEU A 66 -13.03 -7.76 14.74
CA LEU A 66 -12.54 -7.52 16.09
C LEU A 66 -13.23 -6.31 16.67
N GLY A 67 -13.48 -5.32 15.84
CA GLY A 67 -14.17 -4.14 16.29
C GLY A 67 -15.53 -4.48 16.83
N TYR A 68 -16.25 -5.34 16.15
CA TYR A 68 -17.54 -5.71 16.62
C TYR A 68 -17.45 -6.47 17.92
N LEU A 69 -16.51 -7.36 18.03
CA LEU A 69 -16.39 -8.15 19.23
C LEU A 69 -16.04 -7.33 20.44
N LEU A 70 -15.35 -6.23 20.22
CA LEU A 70 -14.96 -5.40 21.33
C LEU A 70 -16.06 -4.48 21.77
N HIS A 71 -17.08 -4.35 20.99
CA HIS A 71 -18.21 -3.57 21.39
C HIS A 71 -19.30 -4.47 21.90
#